data_3dbb769bf48a1d8ba7c2367a01169dc4
#
_entry.id   3dbb769bf48a1d8ba7c2367a01169dc4
#
_cell.length_a   1.000
_cell.length_b   1.000
_cell.length_c   1.000
_cell.angle_alpha   90.00
_cell.angle_beta   90.00
_cell.angle_gamma   90.00
#
_symmetry.space_group_name_H-M   'P 1'
#
loop_
_entity.id
_entity.type
_entity.pdbx_description
1 polymer ?
#
loop_
_entity_poly.entity_id
_entity_poly.type
_entity_poly.pdbx_seq_one_letter_code
_entity_poly.pdbx_strand_id
1 'polypeptide(L)'
;MRAFAACIAVFVSLAVTAATLPEFPPNAVWSRDVSQAPLNANSAAMISATGGWGSGNNFKIDQSMHVIHVLSVNEASVPKVSVVDGPYGYTNPDCEPEAGLMFPLPVGGAIEGSTNYTCDNANTDCHLFVVLDGSRKLYESYESNVVGGQLQSGCVIVWDLNKVYPPQGRGEQCTSADAAGFPMASLLFNADEVYAAIQSGGDFGHAIRFILPNASMASLPPVPPSTRRQGLYVHPASHGGGPSGASNKLPYGSRLRLRTTYNISGYSAAAQAVLRTMKRYGIALADGGNIALTAEDDMFTTHKWAEFGYDENNVYMEQMLIGVQMTDFDVVETGPQIPLTFDCDSNGNTLTPNDFIFIDPFDY
;
A
#
# COMPACT_ATOMS: atom_id res chain seq x y z
N MET A 1 -51.99 -8.02 42.22
CA MET A 1 -51.26 -7.01 41.38
C MET A 1 -49.85 -7.51 41.12
N ARG A 2 -49.55 -7.89 39.89
CA ARG A 2 -48.22 -8.33 39.48
C ARG A 2 -47.59 -7.16 38.75
N ALA A 3 -46.48 -6.61 39.28
CA ALA A 3 -45.72 -5.56 38.66
C ALA A 3 -44.86 -6.16 37.54
N PHE A 4 -45.05 -5.70 36.30
CA PHE A 4 -44.15 -5.97 35.19
C PHE A 4 -43.01 -4.96 35.26
N ALA A 5 -41.79 -5.45 35.46
CA ALA A 5 -40.60 -4.65 35.29
C ALA A 5 -40.24 -4.62 33.80
N ALA A 6 -40.34 -3.46 33.17
CA ALA A 6 -39.88 -3.26 31.81
C ALA A 6 -38.35 -3.04 31.82
N CYS A 7 -37.59 -3.98 31.30
CA CYS A 7 -36.16 -3.75 30.97
C CYS A 7 -36.07 -2.83 29.76
N ILE A 8 -35.61 -1.61 29.97
CA ILE A 8 -35.23 -0.70 28.91
C ILE A 8 -33.83 -1.12 28.46
N ALA A 9 -33.74 -1.74 27.29
CA ALA A 9 -32.44 -1.96 26.61
C ALA A 9 -31.95 -0.61 26.08
N VAL A 10 -30.89 -0.09 26.69
CA VAL A 10 -30.17 1.08 26.17
C VAL A 10 -29.32 0.59 24.99
N PHE A 11 -29.77 0.87 23.78
CA PHE A 11 -28.91 0.74 22.58
C PHE A 11 -27.92 1.90 22.62
N VAL A 12 -26.69 1.62 23.03
CA VAL A 12 -25.57 2.53 22.79
C VAL A 12 -25.27 2.44 21.30
N SER A 13 -25.69 3.44 20.53
CA SER A 13 -25.21 3.61 19.16
C SER A 13 -23.71 3.93 19.26
N LEU A 14 -22.85 2.98 18.87
CA LEU A 14 -21.45 3.24 18.61
C LEU A 14 -21.40 4.28 17.48
N ALA A 15 -20.96 5.48 17.80
CA ALA A 15 -20.59 6.44 16.77
C ALA A 15 -19.40 5.83 16.03
N VAL A 16 -19.63 5.37 14.82
CA VAL A 16 -18.56 5.03 13.87
C VAL A 16 -17.93 6.36 13.49
N THR A 17 -16.79 6.68 14.07
CA THR A 17 -15.96 7.78 13.57
C THR A 17 -15.45 7.36 12.19
N ALA A 18 -15.48 8.28 11.21
CA ALA A 18 -14.90 8.04 9.90
C ALA A 18 -13.51 7.42 10.07
N ALA A 19 -13.30 6.24 9.48
CA ALA A 19 -12.03 5.55 9.54
C ALA A 19 -11.07 6.27 8.58
N THR A 20 -10.21 7.13 9.15
CA THR A 20 -9.07 7.67 8.38
C THR A 20 -8.05 6.56 8.16
N LEU A 21 -7.38 6.55 7.01
CA LEU A 21 -6.26 5.63 6.80
C LEU A 21 -5.18 5.83 7.88
N PRO A 22 -4.37 4.79 8.18
CA PRO A 22 -3.34 4.89 9.21
C PRO A 22 -2.27 5.92 8.83
N GLU A 23 -2.12 6.96 9.63
CA GLU A 23 -1.20 8.07 9.36
C GLU A 23 0.05 8.00 10.22
N PHE A 24 1.19 8.24 9.60
CA PHE A 24 2.47 8.52 10.27
C PHE A 24 2.54 9.99 10.73
N PRO A 25 3.53 10.37 11.57
CA PRO A 25 3.71 11.77 11.94
C PRO A 25 3.87 12.68 10.71
N PRO A 26 3.45 13.96 10.77
CA PRO A 26 3.42 14.87 9.61
C PRO A 26 4.76 15.08 8.89
N ASN A 27 5.88 14.80 9.55
CA ASN A 27 7.23 14.88 8.97
C ASN A 27 7.73 13.56 8.36
N ALA A 28 6.89 12.51 8.35
CA ALA A 28 7.20 11.26 7.65
C ALA A 28 7.34 11.52 6.15
N VAL A 29 8.17 10.71 5.49
CA VAL A 29 8.46 10.84 4.05
C VAL A 29 7.20 10.72 3.19
N TRP A 30 6.21 9.98 3.66
CA TRP A 30 4.93 9.74 2.99
C TRP A 30 4.03 10.98 2.95
N SER A 31 4.08 11.83 3.99
CA SER A 31 3.32 13.07 4.13
C SER A 31 4.11 14.31 3.69
N ARG A 32 5.29 14.12 3.08
CA ARG A 32 6.12 15.23 2.60
C ARG A 32 5.51 15.88 1.37
N ASP A 33 5.28 17.17 1.43
CA ASP A 33 4.91 17.99 0.27
C ASP A 33 6.07 18.02 -0.74
N VAL A 34 5.82 17.50 -1.94
CA VAL A 34 6.81 17.46 -3.03
C VAL A 34 6.49 18.44 -4.16
N SER A 35 5.52 19.35 -3.97
CA SER A 35 5.08 20.28 -5.01
C SER A 35 6.20 21.18 -5.52
N GLN A 36 7.20 21.48 -4.69
CA GLN A 36 8.38 22.28 -5.02
C GLN A 36 9.68 21.47 -4.98
N ALA A 37 9.60 20.14 -4.82
CA ALA A 37 10.80 19.31 -4.79
C ALA A 37 11.53 19.33 -6.15
N PRO A 38 12.87 19.27 -6.16
CA PRO A 38 13.66 19.16 -7.39
C PRO A 38 13.23 17.98 -8.24
N LEU A 39 13.32 18.14 -9.55
CA LEU A 39 13.07 17.04 -10.49
C LEU A 39 14.36 16.27 -10.76
N ASN A 40 14.23 14.97 -10.95
CA ASN A 40 15.34 14.16 -11.44
C ASN A 40 15.77 14.65 -12.83
N ALA A 41 17.06 14.82 -13.03
CA ALA A 41 17.64 15.33 -14.29
C ALA A 41 17.26 14.48 -15.51
N ASN A 42 16.97 13.19 -15.31
CA ASN A 42 16.55 12.24 -16.34
C ASN A 42 15.04 12.01 -16.38
N SER A 43 14.23 12.82 -15.68
CA SER A 43 12.79 12.63 -15.53
C SER A 43 12.08 12.29 -16.85
N ALA A 44 12.24 13.11 -17.88
CA ALA A 44 11.59 12.89 -19.18
C ALA A 44 12.06 11.59 -19.87
N ALA A 45 13.34 11.25 -19.75
CA ALA A 45 13.90 10.03 -20.32
C ALA A 45 13.38 8.77 -19.60
N MET A 46 13.28 8.81 -18.26
CA MET A 46 12.76 7.71 -17.45
C MET A 46 11.27 7.47 -17.76
N ILE A 47 10.44 8.52 -17.80
CA ILE A 47 9.02 8.45 -18.19
C ILE A 47 8.88 7.83 -19.57
N SER A 48 9.63 8.32 -20.56
CA SER A 48 9.61 7.80 -21.93
C SER A 48 10.02 6.33 -22.00
N ALA A 49 11.08 5.93 -21.29
CA ALA A 49 11.56 4.55 -21.26
C ALA A 49 10.59 3.59 -20.61
N THR A 50 9.88 4.04 -19.57
CA THR A 50 8.86 3.25 -18.85
C THR A 50 7.65 2.95 -19.72
N GLY A 51 7.16 3.92 -20.50
CA GLY A 51 6.24 3.72 -21.62
C GLY A 51 4.74 3.75 -21.28
N GLY A 52 4.32 3.92 -20.02
CA GLY A 52 2.91 4.04 -19.64
C GLY A 52 2.50 3.21 -18.42
N TRP A 53 1.18 3.19 -18.11
CA TRP A 53 0.63 2.64 -16.88
C TRP A 53 0.49 1.10 -16.86
N GLY A 54 0.82 0.40 -17.92
CA GLY A 54 0.68 -1.04 -17.99
C GLY A 54 -0.40 -1.49 -18.98
N SER A 55 -1.21 -2.50 -18.66
CA SER A 55 -2.15 -3.11 -19.58
C SER A 55 -3.14 -2.11 -20.16
N GLY A 56 -3.11 -1.96 -21.49
CA GLY A 56 -4.00 -1.04 -22.22
C GLY A 56 -3.69 0.44 -22.01
N ASN A 57 -2.58 0.78 -21.36
CA ASN A 57 -2.18 2.14 -21.02
C ASN A 57 -3.27 2.95 -20.28
N ASN A 58 -4.11 2.27 -19.52
CA ASN A 58 -5.14 2.87 -18.68
C ASN A 58 -4.62 3.06 -17.26
N PHE A 59 -4.96 4.20 -16.66
CA PHE A 59 -4.67 4.47 -15.25
C PHE A 59 -5.75 3.83 -14.37
N LYS A 60 -5.68 2.51 -14.24
CA LYS A 60 -6.64 1.71 -13.48
C LYS A 60 -6.50 1.90 -11.99
N ILE A 61 -7.61 1.71 -11.27
CA ILE A 61 -7.67 1.75 -9.81
C ILE A 61 -8.27 0.43 -9.33
N ASP A 62 -7.53 -0.30 -8.51
CA ASP A 62 -8.02 -1.46 -7.76
C ASP A 62 -8.54 -0.99 -6.40
N GLN A 63 -9.75 -1.40 -6.05
CA GLN A 63 -10.44 -1.06 -4.81
C GLN A 63 -10.73 -2.30 -3.95
N SER A 64 -9.84 -3.26 -3.93
CA SER A 64 -10.04 -4.54 -3.23
C SER A 64 -9.50 -4.56 -1.79
N MET A 65 -8.75 -3.54 -1.37
CA MET A 65 -8.07 -3.50 -0.08
C MET A 65 -9.02 -3.16 1.07
N HIS A 66 -8.84 -3.80 2.22
CA HIS A 66 -9.60 -3.52 3.44
C HIS A 66 -8.66 -3.05 4.56
N VAL A 67 -9.01 -1.93 5.21
CA VAL A 67 -8.30 -1.45 6.42
C VAL A 67 -9.23 -1.54 7.61
N ILE A 68 -8.90 -2.39 8.57
CA ILE A 68 -9.75 -2.71 9.71
C ILE A 68 -9.25 -1.97 10.94
N HIS A 69 -10.07 -1.10 11.52
CA HIS A 69 -9.74 -0.34 12.73
C HIS A 69 -10.24 -1.02 14.00
N VAL A 70 -9.35 -1.16 14.97
CA VAL A 70 -9.68 -1.56 16.34
C VAL A 70 -9.59 -0.34 17.22
N LEU A 71 -10.75 0.18 17.62
CA LEU A 71 -10.83 1.36 18.50
C LEU A 71 -10.09 1.11 19.81
N SER A 72 -9.48 2.16 20.36
CA SER A 72 -8.67 2.11 21.60
C SER A 72 -9.35 1.38 22.75
N VAL A 73 -10.67 1.56 22.91
CA VAL A 73 -11.47 0.91 23.96
C VAL A 73 -11.58 -0.61 23.79
N ASN A 74 -11.34 -1.13 22.60
CA ASN A 74 -11.47 -2.54 22.25
C ASN A 74 -10.12 -3.25 22.12
N GLU A 75 -8.98 -2.55 22.11
CA GLU A 75 -7.66 -3.15 21.86
C GLU A 75 -7.31 -4.26 22.86
N ALA A 76 -7.65 -4.09 24.13
CA ALA A 76 -7.36 -5.08 25.17
C ALA A 76 -8.15 -6.38 24.98
N SER A 77 -9.27 -6.35 24.28
CA SER A 77 -10.19 -7.46 24.07
C SER A 77 -10.22 -8.01 22.66
N VAL A 78 -9.48 -7.38 21.71
CA VAL A 78 -9.43 -7.89 20.33
C VAL A 78 -8.88 -9.32 20.32
N PRO A 79 -9.56 -10.27 19.65
CA PRO A 79 -9.03 -11.62 19.49
C PRO A 79 -7.67 -11.57 18.78
N LYS A 80 -6.78 -12.47 19.18
CA LYS A 80 -5.47 -12.63 18.56
C LYS A 80 -5.26 -14.08 18.17
N VAL A 81 -4.65 -14.28 17.01
CA VAL A 81 -4.32 -15.61 16.48
C VAL A 81 -2.80 -15.73 16.30
N SER A 82 -2.28 -16.96 16.41
CA SER A 82 -0.88 -17.21 16.08
C SER A 82 -0.66 -17.10 14.57
N VAL A 83 0.51 -16.60 14.19
CA VAL A 83 0.98 -16.58 12.81
C VAL A 83 1.71 -17.87 12.53
N VAL A 84 1.51 -18.44 11.36
CA VAL A 84 2.21 -19.62 10.84
C VAL A 84 2.56 -19.40 9.37
N ASP A 85 3.54 -20.15 8.87
CA ASP A 85 3.97 -20.06 7.47
C ASP A 85 2.78 -20.18 6.51
N GLY A 86 2.79 -19.32 5.51
CA GLY A 86 1.93 -19.41 4.34
C GLY A 86 2.31 -20.60 3.44
N PRO A 87 1.53 -20.85 2.38
CA PRO A 87 1.76 -21.98 1.48
C PRO A 87 3.10 -21.93 0.74
N TYR A 88 3.70 -20.76 0.62
CA TYR A 88 5.01 -20.53 -0.03
C TYR A 88 6.14 -20.25 0.96
N GLY A 89 5.90 -20.42 2.26
CA GLY A 89 6.84 -20.12 3.33
C GLY A 89 6.64 -18.73 3.95
N TYR A 90 7.59 -18.33 4.78
CA TYR A 90 7.58 -17.03 5.46
C TYR A 90 8.89 -16.28 5.22
N THR A 91 8.81 -14.98 4.95
CA THR A 91 9.97 -14.17 4.56
C THR A 91 10.74 -13.67 5.79
N ASN A 92 11.80 -14.37 6.16
CA ASN A 92 12.74 -13.98 7.20
C ASN A 92 14.09 -13.57 6.58
N PRO A 93 14.79 -12.55 7.12
CA PRO A 93 14.49 -11.75 8.32
C PRO A 93 13.72 -10.45 8.04
N ASP A 94 13.18 -10.26 6.85
CA ASP A 94 12.53 -9.02 6.43
C ASP A 94 11.27 -8.71 7.24
N CYS A 95 10.52 -9.76 7.56
CA CYS A 95 9.25 -9.69 8.27
C CYS A 95 9.41 -9.90 9.78
N GLU A 96 8.37 -9.62 10.57
CA GLU A 96 8.38 -9.89 12.00
C GLU A 96 8.59 -11.40 12.23
N PRO A 97 9.43 -11.82 13.19
CA PRO A 97 9.61 -13.25 13.47
C PRO A 97 8.27 -13.93 13.78
N GLU A 98 7.88 -14.97 13.03
CA GLU A 98 6.60 -15.65 13.20
C GLU A 98 6.51 -16.38 14.55
N ALA A 99 7.64 -16.81 15.12
CA ALA A 99 7.69 -17.55 16.36
C ALA A 99 7.16 -16.74 17.56
N GLY A 100 5.93 -17.06 17.97
CA GLY A 100 5.24 -16.37 19.05
C GLY A 100 4.54 -15.06 18.65
N LEU A 101 4.54 -14.71 17.37
CA LEU A 101 3.82 -13.56 16.86
C LEU A 101 2.30 -13.79 16.97
N MET A 102 1.62 -12.81 17.54
CA MET A 102 0.16 -12.80 17.67
C MET A 102 -0.42 -11.67 16.84
N PHE A 103 -1.21 -12.02 15.83
CA PHE A 103 -1.89 -11.07 14.95
C PHE A 103 -3.27 -10.71 15.50
N PRO A 104 -3.64 -9.41 15.63
CA PRO A 104 -4.99 -9.03 16.02
C PRO A 104 -5.98 -9.38 14.91
N LEU A 105 -7.06 -10.08 15.26
CA LEU A 105 -8.07 -10.54 14.30
C LEU A 105 -9.47 -10.09 14.73
N PRO A 106 -9.89 -8.85 14.44
CA PRO A 106 -11.19 -8.31 14.82
C PRO A 106 -12.35 -9.14 14.24
N VAL A 107 -13.40 -9.35 15.02
CA VAL A 107 -14.59 -10.05 14.52
C VAL A 107 -15.26 -9.24 13.42
N GLY A 108 -15.58 -9.90 12.29
CA GLY A 108 -16.27 -9.27 11.15
C GLY A 108 -15.36 -8.52 10.19
N GLY A 109 -14.04 -8.69 10.29
CA GLY A 109 -13.10 -8.16 9.30
C GLY A 109 -12.98 -9.06 8.07
N ALA A 110 -12.19 -8.61 7.10
CA ALA A 110 -12.01 -9.29 5.83
C ALA A 110 -10.59 -9.14 5.27
N ILE A 111 -10.14 -10.13 4.52
CA ILE A 111 -8.95 -10.11 3.69
C ILE A 111 -9.27 -9.43 2.35
N GLU A 112 -8.27 -8.85 1.70
CA GLU A 112 -8.36 -8.27 0.36
C GLU A 112 -9.25 -9.08 -0.58
N GLY A 113 -10.19 -8.38 -1.25
CA GLY A 113 -11.10 -8.98 -2.22
C GLY A 113 -12.09 -10.01 -1.67
N SER A 114 -12.20 -10.16 -0.34
CA SER A 114 -13.07 -11.12 0.34
C SER A 114 -14.04 -10.39 1.28
N THR A 115 -15.06 -11.12 1.77
CA THR A 115 -15.99 -10.63 2.79
C THR A 115 -15.73 -11.23 4.16
N ASN A 116 -14.64 -11.97 4.31
CA ASN A 116 -14.23 -12.66 5.54
C ASN A 116 -12.71 -12.88 5.55
N TYR A 117 -12.22 -13.68 6.49
CA TYR A 117 -10.79 -13.98 6.65
C TYR A 117 -10.29 -15.19 5.83
N THR A 118 -11.01 -15.56 4.77
CA THR A 118 -10.58 -16.63 3.86
C THR A 118 -10.09 -16.03 2.55
N CYS A 119 -8.90 -16.43 2.11
CA CYS A 119 -8.39 -16.08 0.80
C CYS A 119 -9.06 -16.95 -0.26
N ASP A 120 -10.14 -16.45 -0.83
CA ASP A 120 -10.96 -17.17 -1.81
C ASP A 120 -10.61 -16.82 -3.26
N ASN A 121 -9.81 -15.77 -3.46
CA ASN A 121 -9.50 -15.23 -4.77
C ASN A 121 -8.03 -15.50 -5.14
N ALA A 122 -7.80 -16.48 -6.01
CA ALA A 122 -6.47 -16.82 -6.52
C ALA A 122 -5.80 -15.70 -7.36
N ASN A 123 -6.50 -14.59 -7.60
CA ASN A 123 -6.00 -13.44 -8.36
C ASN A 123 -5.63 -12.25 -7.47
N THR A 124 -5.64 -12.40 -6.15
CA THR A 124 -5.23 -11.37 -5.19
C THR A 124 -4.10 -11.87 -4.32
N ASP A 125 -3.31 -10.96 -3.81
CA ASP A 125 -2.21 -11.24 -2.88
C ASP A 125 -2.71 -11.49 -1.46
N CYS A 126 -4.04 -11.39 -1.25
CA CYS A 126 -4.72 -11.66 0.01
C CYS A 126 -4.13 -10.86 1.18
N HIS A 127 -3.95 -9.55 1.01
CA HIS A 127 -3.49 -8.69 2.09
C HIS A 127 -4.50 -8.58 3.23
N LEU A 128 -4.00 -8.44 4.45
CA LEU A 128 -4.82 -8.18 5.64
C LEU A 128 -4.20 -7.04 6.44
N PHE A 129 -4.96 -5.95 6.63
CA PHE A 129 -4.52 -4.78 7.38
C PHE A 129 -5.38 -4.54 8.60
N VAL A 130 -4.74 -4.43 9.77
CA VAL A 130 -5.41 -4.13 11.04
C VAL A 130 -4.69 -3.00 11.76
N VAL A 131 -5.42 -1.94 12.08
CA VAL A 131 -4.94 -0.78 12.82
C VAL A 131 -5.42 -0.87 14.26
N LEU A 132 -4.50 -0.77 15.21
CA LEU A 132 -4.79 -0.59 16.62
C LEU A 132 -4.70 0.89 16.95
N ASP A 133 -5.85 1.57 17.08
CA ASP A 133 -5.93 3.04 17.16
C ASP A 133 -5.30 3.60 18.46
N GLY A 134 -5.42 2.89 19.57
CA GLY A 134 -4.90 3.34 20.86
C GLY A 134 -3.40 3.22 20.97
N SER A 135 -2.85 2.08 20.60
CA SER A 135 -1.39 1.85 20.59
C SER A 135 -0.71 2.40 19.33
N ARG A 136 -1.49 2.85 18.33
CA ARG A 136 -1.03 3.35 17.04
C ARG A 136 -0.08 2.36 16.35
N LYS A 137 -0.54 1.12 16.20
CA LYS A 137 0.16 0.05 15.48
C LYS A 137 -0.65 -0.37 14.27
N LEU A 138 0.04 -0.47 13.13
CA LEU A 138 -0.52 -1.03 11.91
C LEU A 138 0.11 -2.42 11.70
N TYR A 139 -0.73 -3.43 11.64
CA TYR A 139 -0.37 -4.80 11.27
C TYR A 139 -0.72 -5.02 9.81
N GLU A 140 0.25 -5.39 9.03
CA GLU A 140 0.09 -5.73 7.61
C GLU A 140 0.56 -7.18 7.40
N SER A 141 -0.26 -7.96 6.70
CA SER A 141 0.04 -9.35 6.36
C SER A 141 -0.15 -9.57 4.86
N TYR A 142 0.80 -10.26 4.25
CA TYR A 142 0.82 -10.68 2.85
C TYR A 142 0.57 -12.19 2.76
N GLU A 143 -0.11 -12.65 1.69
CA GLU A 143 -0.55 -14.04 1.52
C GLU A 143 -1.36 -14.57 2.71
N SER A 144 -2.29 -13.76 3.18
CA SER A 144 -3.04 -14.02 4.39
C SER A 144 -4.18 -15.01 4.16
N ASN A 145 -4.31 -15.99 5.06
CA ASN A 145 -5.48 -16.88 5.09
C ASN A 145 -5.70 -17.38 6.51
N VAL A 146 -6.92 -17.32 7.04
CA VAL A 146 -7.20 -17.86 8.39
C VAL A 146 -7.72 -19.27 8.29
N VAL A 147 -6.91 -20.22 8.74
CA VAL A 147 -7.22 -21.65 8.71
C VAL A 147 -7.05 -22.23 10.10
N GLY A 148 -8.06 -22.96 10.58
CA GLY A 148 -8.00 -23.63 11.89
C GLY A 148 -7.76 -22.70 13.08
N GLY A 149 -8.12 -21.39 12.96
CA GLY A 149 -7.91 -20.39 14.00
C GLY A 149 -6.49 -19.82 14.06
N GLN A 150 -5.67 -20.04 13.03
CA GLN A 150 -4.35 -19.45 12.86
C GLN A 150 -4.30 -18.61 11.59
N LEU A 151 -3.47 -17.57 11.55
CA LEU A 151 -3.17 -16.79 10.36
C LEU A 151 -2.00 -17.44 9.63
N GLN A 152 -2.26 -18.02 8.47
CA GLN A 152 -1.21 -18.31 7.49
C GLN A 152 -0.79 -17.00 6.84
N SER A 153 0.51 -16.78 6.68
CA SER A 153 1.04 -15.56 6.07
C SER A 153 2.40 -15.82 5.43
N GLY A 154 2.68 -15.13 4.33
CA GLY A 154 4.02 -15.06 3.73
C GLY A 154 4.90 -14.00 4.39
N CYS A 155 4.30 -12.97 4.98
CA CYS A 155 5.00 -11.89 5.67
C CYS A 155 4.05 -11.12 6.57
N VAL A 156 4.42 -10.86 7.82
CA VAL A 156 3.73 -9.92 8.70
C VAL A 156 4.67 -8.79 9.08
N ILE A 157 4.16 -7.57 9.00
CA ILE A 157 4.86 -6.35 9.40
C ILE A 157 4.04 -5.62 10.47
N VAL A 158 4.73 -5.06 11.46
CA VAL A 158 4.12 -4.21 12.48
C VAL A 158 4.75 -2.82 12.43
N TRP A 159 4.02 -1.86 11.86
CA TRP A 159 4.44 -0.47 11.82
C TRP A 159 4.07 0.28 13.10
N ASP A 160 5.00 1.08 13.60
CA ASP A 160 4.74 2.04 14.67
C ASP A 160 4.34 3.39 14.08
N LEU A 161 3.06 3.72 14.11
CA LEU A 161 2.52 4.95 13.56
C LEU A 161 2.89 6.21 14.38
N ASN A 162 3.60 6.06 15.51
CA ASN A 162 4.19 7.18 16.24
C ASN A 162 5.63 7.48 15.77
N LYS A 163 6.22 6.60 14.98
CA LYS A 163 7.63 6.69 14.57
C LYS A 163 7.78 7.39 13.22
N VAL A 164 8.73 8.29 13.11
CA VAL A 164 9.26 8.76 11.83
C VAL A 164 10.35 7.79 11.40
N TYR A 165 10.06 7.02 10.37
CA TYR A 165 11.03 6.08 9.80
C TYR A 165 12.07 6.86 8.97
N PRO A 166 13.33 6.40 8.98
CA PRO A 166 14.37 6.96 8.13
C PRO A 166 14.06 6.67 6.63
N PRO A 167 14.82 7.25 5.69
CA PRO A 167 14.62 6.98 4.26
C PRO A 167 14.67 5.49 3.87
N GLN A 168 15.39 4.67 4.62
CA GLN A 168 15.50 3.22 4.44
C GLN A 168 14.31 2.44 5.06
N GLY A 169 13.25 3.12 5.49
CA GLY A 169 12.09 2.47 6.09
C GLY A 169 12.45 1.64 7.33
N ARG A 170 12.16 0.34 7.31
CA ARG A 170 12.46 -0.63 8.39
C ARG A 170 13.89 -1.13 8.36
N GLY A 171 14.58 -1.03 7.25
CA GLY A 171 15.97 -1.43 7.04
C GLY A 171 16.32 -1.49 5.57
N GLU A 172 17.59 -1.29 5.24
CA GLU A 172 18.07 -1.38 3.86
C GLU A 172 17.93 -2.81 3.35
N GLN A 173 17.51 -2.99 2.10
CA GLN A 173 17.25 -4.28 1.44
C GLN A 173 16.08 -5.09 2.02
N CYS A 174 15.33 -4.56 2.99
CA CYS A 174 14.21 -5.25 3.61
C CYS A 174 12.89 -4.95 2.90
N THR A 175 12.13 -5.99 2.54
CA THR A 175 10.76 -5.86 2.05
C THR A 175 9.76 -5.62 3.18
N SER A 176 8.50 -5.52 2.83
CA SER A 176 7.35 -5.50 3.76
C SER A 176 6.23 -6.37 3.18
N ALA A 177 4.99 -6.12 3.56
CA ALA A 177 3.82 -6.63 2.83
C ALA A 177 3.68 -5.99 1.43
N ASP A 178 4.45 -4.93 1.15
CA ASP A 178 4.57 -4.26 -0.14
C ASP A 178 5.99 -4.44 -0.69
N ALA A 179 6.14 -4.78 -1.96
CA ALA A 179 7.44 -5.14 -2.56
C ALA A 179 8.51 -4.05 -2.45
N ALA A 180 8.12 -2.77 -2.35
CA ALA A 180 9.05 -1.65 -2.12
C ALA A 180 9.52 -1.51 -0.67
N GLY A 181 8.99 -2.31 0.27
CA GLY A 181 9.22 -2.13 1.69
C GLY A 181 8.38 -1.00 2.30
N PHE A 182 7.27 -0.61 1.68
CA PHE A 182 6.39 0.47 2.12
C PHE A 182 5.33 0.01 3.13
N PRO A 183 4.78 0.94 3.95
CA PRO A 183 3.54 0.71 4.66
C PRO A 183 2.36 0.84 3.67
N MET A 184 1.80 -0.28 3.27
CA MET A 184 0.83 -0.34 2.17
C MET A 184 -0.46 0.39 2.53
N ALA A 185 -1.08 0.10 3.69
CA ALA A 185 -2.34 0.69 4.10
C ALA A 185 -2.29 2.23 4.21
N SER A 186 -1.15 2.79 4.62
CA SER A 186 -0.95 4.24 4.74
C SER A 186 -0.79 4.98 3.41
N LEU A 187 -0.68 4.26 2.32
CA LEU A 187 -0.48 4.81 0.97
C LEU A 187 -1.63 4.48 0.01
N LEU A 188 -2.70 3.90 0.53
CA LEU A 188 -3.98 3.79 -0.16
C LEU A 188 -4.66 5.16 -0.21
N PHE A 189 -5.85 5.21 -0.73
CA PHE A 189 -6.83 6.28 -0.54
C PHE A 189 -8.22 5.66 -0.43
N ASN A 190 -9.16 6.34 0.21
CA ASN A 190 -10.49 5.80 0.45
C ASN A 190 -11.62 6.82 0.24
N ALA A 191 -12.86 6.35 0.35
CA ALA A 191 -14.05 7.16 0.15
C ALA A 191 -14.19 8.26 1.21
N ASP A 192 -13.75 8.03 2.46
CA ASP A 192 -13.82 9.02 3.54
C ASP A 192 -12.84 10.18 3.30
N GLU A 193 -11.62 9.91 2.83
CA GLU A 193 -10.64 10.94 2.44
C GLU A 193 -11.12 11.74 1.24
N VAL A 194 -11.68 11.05 0.23
CA VAL A 194 -12.28 11.73 -0.93
C VAL A 194 -13.39 12.67 -0.49
N TYR A 195 -14.28 12.24 0.40
CA TYR A 195 -15.32 13.09 0.96
C TYR A 195 -14.73 14.31 1.66
N ALA A 196 -13.78 14.11 2.58
CA ALA A 196 -13.15 15.20 3.33
C ALA A 196 -12.43 16.20 2.41
N ALA A 197 -11.71 15.70 1.39
CA ALA A 197 -11.02 16.52 0.41
C ALA A 197 -11.98 17.32 -0.49
N ILE A 198 -13.15 16.76 -0.83
CA ILE A 198 -14.20 17.49 -1.56
C ILE A 198 -14.74 18.64 -0.69
N GLN A 199 -15.07 18.37 0.59
CA GLN A 199 -15.62 19.37 1.49
C GLN A 199 -14.65 20.53 1.77
N SER A 200 -13.37 20.24 1.90
CA SER A 200 -12.32 21.23 2.17
C SER A 200 -11.77 21.91 0.91
N GLY A 201 -12.01 21.33 -0.27
CA GLY A 201 -11.30 21.71 -1.51
C GLY A 201 -9.81 21.33 -1.48
N GLY A 202 -9.41 20.46 -0.54
CA GLY A 202 -8.04 20.03 -0.26
C GLY A 202 -7.60 18.77 -0.99
N ASP A 203 -6.67 18.07 -0.36
CA ASP A 203 -6.03 16.83 -0.79
C ASP A 203 -6.02 15.82 0.38
N PHE A 204 -5.38 14.65 0.23
CA PHE A 204 -5.35 13.59 1.25
C PHE A 204 -4.25 13.77 2.32
N GLY A 205 -3.30 14.67 2.13
CA GLY A 205 -2.21 14.90 3.10
C GLY A 205 -1.02 13.94 2.96
N HIS A 206 -1.07 12.96 2.07
CA HIS A 206 -0.02 11.95 1.88
C HIS A 206 0.10 11.53 0.41
N ALA A 207 1.17 10.79 0.10
CA ALA A 207 1.36 10.18 -1.21
C ALA A 207 0.46 8.96 -1.39
N ILE A 208 0.15 8.64 -2.64
CA ILE A 208 -0.58 7.43 -3.01
C ILE A 208 0.42 6.42 -3.60
N ARG A 209 0.32 5.13 -3.24
CA ARG A 209 1.10 4.07 -3.90
C ARG A 209 0.60 3.83 -5.32
N PHE A 210 1.51 3.45 -6.21
CA PHE A 210 1.14 2.96 -7.54
C PHE A 210 2.02 1.78 -7.94
N ILE A 211 1.57 1.00 -8.91
CA ILE A 211 2.25 -0.19 -9.39
C ILE A 211 2.44 -0.16 -10.91
N LEU A 212 3.44 -0.88 -11.40
CA LEU A 212 3.76 -1.01 -12.82
C LEU A 212 4.08 -2.46 -13.17
N PRO A 213 3.88 -2.88 -14.44
CA PRO A 213 4.37 -4.18 -14.88
C PRO A 213 5.88 -4.30 -14.66
N ASN A 214 6.35 -5.47 -14.22
CA ASN A 214 7.77 -5.74 -13.98
C ASN A 214 8.68 -5.33 -15.16
N ALA A 215 8.24 -5.54 -16.41
CA ALA A 215 8.97 -5.12 -17.60
C ALA A 215 9.06 -3.59 -17.79
N SER A 216 8.24 -2.82 -17.07
CA SER A 216 8.23 -1.35 -17.07
C SER A 216 9.09 -0.73 -15.97
N MET A 217 9.69 -1.54 -15.10
CA MET A 217 10.52 -1.09 -13.98
C MET A 217 12.00 -1.41 -14.15
N ALA A 218 12.85 -0.59 -13.54
CA ALA A 218 14.30 -0.63 -13.72
C ALA A 218 14.95 -1.83 -13.04
N SER A 219 15.84 -2.50 -13.76
CA SER A 219 16.69 -3.57 -13.23
C SER A 219 18.03 -3.63 -13.97
N LEU A 220 19.05 -4.21 -13.33
CA LEU A 220 20.33 -4.53 -13.95
C LEU A 220 20.29 -5.93 -14.59
N PRO A 221 21.17 -6.19 -15.57
CA PRO A 221 21.36 -7.54 -16.07
C PRO A 221 21.74 -8.53 -14.96
N PRO A 222 21.41 -9.82 -15.12
CA PRO A 222 21.84 -10.84 -14.17
C PRO A 222 23.36 -10.86 -13.98
N VAL A 223 23.81 -11.11 -12.74
CA VAL A 223 25.21 -11.35 -12.41
C VAL A 223 25.40 -12.86 -12.23
N PRO A 224 26.21 -13.53 -13.08
CA PRO A 224 26.46 -14.97 -12.95
C PRO A 224 26.93 -15.36 -11.53
N PRO A 225 26.51 -16.50 -10.99
CA PRO A 225 25.72 -17.56 -11.62
C PRO A 225 24.21 -17.33 -11.68
N SER A 226 23.69 -16.24 -11.13
CA SER A 226 22.26 -15.91 -11.20
C SER A 226 21.81 -15.69 -12.65
N THR A 227 20.62 -16.16 -12.99
CA THR A 227 19.90 -15.85 -14.23
C THR A 227 18.87 -14.75 -14.03
N ARG A 228 18.61 -14.37 -12.79
CA ARG A 228 17.62 -13.37 -12.40
C ARG A 228 18.20 -11.96 -12.54
N ARG A 229 17.39 -11.04 -13.05
CA ARG A 229 17.76 -9.62 -13.09
C ARG A 229 17.78 -9.04 -11.67
N GLN A 230 18.68 -8.10 -11.44
CA GLN A 230 18.80 -7.42 -10.16
C GLN A 230 17.91 -6.18 -10.14
N GLY A 231 16.92 -6.13 -9.28
CA GLY A 231 16.04 -4.98 -9.12
C GLY A 231 16.80 -3.71 -8.76
N LEU A 232 16.25 -2.57 -9.14
CA LEU A 232 16.74 -1.26 -8.72
C LEU A 232 15.68 -0.54 -7.92
N TYR A 233 16.07 0.11 -6.83
CA TYR A 233 15.20 0.96 -6.04
C TYR A 233 15.88 2.28 -5.68
N VAL A 234 15.09 3.24 -5.23
CA VAL A 234 15.51 4.52 -4.66
C VAL A 234 14.74 4.76 -3.36
N HIS A 235 15.37 5.41 -2.38
CA HIS A 235 14.64 5.81 -1.18
C HIS A 235 13.43 6.70 -1.52
N PRO A 236 12.29 6.54 -0.80
CA PRO A 236 12.13 5.81 0.46
C PRO A 236 11.85 4.31 0.34
N ALA A 237 11.92 3.70 -0.83
CA ALA A 237 11.90 2.24 -0.91
C ALA A 237 13.16 1.66 -0.27
N SER A 238 13.02 0.55 0.41
CA SER A 238 14.11 -0.23 0.99
C SER A 238 14.36 -1.54 0.23
N HIS A 239 13.48 -1.87 -0.71
CA HIS A 239 13.50 -3.10 -1.48
C HIS A 239 12.89 -2.87 -2.87
N GLY A 240 12.96 -3.85 -3.74
CA GLY A 240 12.40 -3.75 -5.10
C GLY A 240 12.14 -5.11 -5.70
N GLY A 241 10.97 -5.64 -5.54
CA GLY A 241 10.44 -6.92 -6.06
C GLY A 241 11.16 -7.60 -7.24
N GLY A 242 10.41 -7.94 -8.28
CA GLY A 242 10.91 -8.67 -9.46
C GLY A 242 10.99 -7.85 -10.77
N PRO A 243 11.54 -6.60 -10.80
CA PRO A 243 11.56 -5.81 -12.02
C PRO A 243 12.45 -6.45 -13.09
N SER A 244 12.00 -6.35 -14.35
CA SER A 244 12.71 -6.97 -15.49
C SER A 244 13.02 -6.01 -16.63
N GLY A 245 12.72 -4.72 -16.50
CA GLY A 245 12.94 -3.69 -17.49
C GLY A 245 14.40 -3.23 -17.59
N ALA A 246 14.68 -2.33 -18.50
CA ALA A 246 15.99 -1.71 -18.66
C ALA A 246 16.29 -0.73 -17.51
N SER A 247 17.58 -0.53 -17.18
CA SER A 247 18.02 0.28 -16.04
C SER A 247 17.68 1.78 -16.14
N ASN A 248 17.30 2.27 -17.30
CA ASN A 248 16.88 3.65 -17.53
C ASN A 248 15.37 3.89 -17.30
N LYS A 249 14.63 2.87 -16.88
CA LYS A 249 13.21 2.97 -16.48
C LYS A 249 13.09 3.45 -15.05
N LEU A 250 11.85 3.53 -14.53
CA LEU A 250 11.56 3.90 -13.13
C LEU A 250 12.00 2.76 -12.18
N PRO A 251 12.90 3.01 -11.21
CA PRO A 251 13.18 2.07 -10.14
C PRO A 251 12.05 2.08 -9.10
N TYR A 252 11.92 1.02 -8.29
CA TYR A 252 11.06 1.03 -7.11
C TYR A 252 11.35 2.25 -6.22
N GLY A 253 10.35 2.78 -5.56
CA GLY A 253 10.47 3.99 -4.76
C GLY A 253 10.40 5.30 -5.54
N SER A 254 10.42 5.25 -6.87
CA SER A 254 10.28 6.47 -7.70
C SER A 254 9.04 7.25 -7.29
N ARG A 255 9.22 8.57 -7.02
CA ARG A 255 8.11 9.48 -6.72
C ARG A 255 7.75 10.26 -7.97
N LEU A 256 6.54 10.06 -8.48
CA LEU A 256 6.01 10.82 -9.59
C LEU A 256 5.11 11.94 -9.06
N ARG A 257 5.28 13.15 -9.59
CA ARG A 257 4.45 14.31 -9.26
C ARG A 257 3.69 14.75 -10.50
N LEU A 258 2.37 14.82 -10.42
CA LEU A 258 1.53 15.38 -11.48
C LEU A 258 1.90 16.86 -11.68
N ARG A 259 2.14 17.26 -12.92
CA ARG A 259 2.55 18.64 -13.23
C ARG A 259 1.52 19.64 -12.74
N THR A 260 1.98 20.74 -12.18
CA THR A 260 1.10 21.84 -11.70
C THR A 260 0.22 22.39 -12.81
N THR A 261 0.73 22.38 -14.06
CA THR A 261 0.04 22.88 -15.26
C THR A 261 -1.05 21.93 -15.77
N TYR A 262 -1.10 20.67 -15.28
CA TYR A 262 -2.14 19.74 -15.70
C TYR A 262 -3.53 20.24 -15.29
N ASN A 263 -4.43 20.37 -16.28
CA ASN A 263 -5.78 20.89 -16.03
C ASN A 263 -6.70 19.81 -15.46
N ILE A 264 -7.16 20.00 -14.24
CA ILE A 264 -8.05 19.05 -13.53
C ILE A 264 -9.52 19.46 -13.57
N SER A 265 -9.88 20.63 -14.13
CA SER A 265 -11.24 21.19 -14.03
C SER A 265 -12.31 20.38 -14.76
N GLY A 266 -11.91 19.52 -15.70
CA GLY A 266 -12.83 18.64 -16.43
C GLY A 266 -13.16 17.32 -15.72
N TYR A 267 -12.54 17.06 -14.58
CA TYR A 267 -12.74 15.83 -13.81
C TYR A 267 -13.86 15.98 -12.77
N SER A 268 -14.41 14.85 -12.30
CA SER A 268 -15.34 14.82 -11.16
C SER A 268 -14.69 15.38 -9.90
N ALA A 269 -15.47 15.81 -8.91
CA ALA A 269 -14.95 16.35 -7.65
C ALA A 269 -14.04 15.31 -6.93
N ALA A 270 -14.39 14.03 -6.96
CA ALA A 270 -13.58 12.94 -6.43
C ALA A 270 -12.23 12.81 -7.15
N ALA A 271 -12.26 12.76 -8.48
CA ALA A 271 -11.04 12.70 -9.29
C ALA A 271 -10.14 13.94 -9.06
N GLN A 272 -10.74 15.12 -8.93
CA GLN A 272 -9.98 16.34 -8.61
C GLN A 272 -9.27 16.25 -7.25
N ALA A 273 -9.87 15.61 -6.23
CA ALA A 273 -9.21 15.39 -4.93
C ALA A 273 -7.97 14.52 -5.08
N VAL A 274 -8.08 13.38 -5.79
CA VAL A 274 -6.96 12.51 -6.12
C VAL A 274 -5.87 13.27 -6.89
N LEU A 275 -6.26 14.01 -7.93
CA LEU A 275 -5.31 14.76 -8.77
C LEU A 275 -4.62 15.93 -8.02
N ARG A 276 -5.30 16.58 -7.05
CA ARG A 276 -4.67 17.55 -6.15
C ARG A 276 -3.62 16.89 -5.27
N THR A 277 -3.94 15.71 -4.72
CA THR A 277 -3.00 14.90 -3.94
C THR A 277 -1.77 14.55 -4.77
N MET A 278 -1.95 14.10 -6.02
CA MET A 278 -0.85 13.79 -6.93
C MET A 278 0.02 15.01 -7.27
N LYS A 279 -0.55 16.22 -7.33
CA LYS A 279 0.21 17.45 -7.55
C LYS A 279 1.06 17.83 -6.34
N ARG A 280 0.58 17.56 -5.15
CA ARG A 280 1.23 18.00 -3.91
C ARG A 280 2.12 16.94 -3.29
N TYR A 281 1.62 15.74 -3.18
CA TYR A 281 2.34 14.63 -2.55
C TYR A 281 2.87 13.61 -3.55
N GLY A 282 2.35 13.59 -4.77
CA GLY A 282 2.74 12.65 -5.81
C GLY A 282 2.25 11.22 -5.54
N ILE A 283 2.73 10.33 -6.39
CA ILE A 283 2.53 8.88 -6.27
C ILE A 283 3.88 8.18 -6.15
N ALA A 284 3.95 7.08 -5.37
CA ALA A 284 5.18 6.34 -5.09
C ALA A 284 5.10 4.94 -5.69
N LEU A 285 6.12 4.54 -6.47
CA LEU A 285 6.19 3.22 -7.11
C LEU A 285 6.50 2.16 -6.06
N ALA A 286 5.53 1.29 -5.82
CA ALA A 286 5.46 0.41 -4.68
C ALA A 286 5.56 -1.08 -5.04
N ASP A 287 4.99 -1.49 -6.18
CA ASP A 287 4.88 -2.91 -6.50
C ASP A 287 4.84 -3.19 -8.00
N GLY A 288 4.85 -4.50 -8.34
CA GLY A 288 4.68 -5.02 -9.70
C GLY A 288 3.23 -5.42 -9.98
N GLY A 289 2.75 -5.16 -11.19
CA GLY A 289 1.39 -5.53 -11.59
C GLY A 289 0.86 -4.71 -12.76
N ASN A 290 -0.39 -4.95 -13.15
CA ASN A 290 -1.04 -4.28 -14.28
C ASN A 290 -2.06 -3.22 -13.86
N ILE A 291 -2.17 -2.92 -12.57
CA ILE A 291 -3.08 -1.95 -11.97
C ILE A 291 -2.26 -0.74 -11.55
N ALA A 292 -2.65 0.48 -11.96
CA ALA A 292 -1.83 1.65 -11.66
C ALA A 292 -1.99 2.13 -10.21
N LEU A 293 -3.21 2.27 -9.68
CA LEU A 293 -3.45 2.69 -8.30
C LEU A 293 -4.18 1.63 -7.51
N THR A 294 -4.00 1.68 -6.18
CA THR A 294 -4.72 0.86 -5.22
C THR A 294 -5.48 1.75 -4.25
N ALA A 295 -6.76 1.45 -4.04
CA ALA A 295 -7.64 2.13 -3.10
C ALA A 295 -8.20 1.15 -2.07
N GLU A 296 -8.65 1.66 -0.94
CA GLU A 296 -9.44 0.88 0.00
C GLU A 296 -10.84 0.64 -0.57
N ASP A 297 -11.34 -0.59 -0.43
CA ASP A 297 -12.76 -0.93 -0.57
C ASP A 297 -13.60 -0.14 0.46
N ASP A 298 -14.86 0.08 0.16
CA ASP A 298 -15.70 0.87 1.06
C ASP A 298 -16.47 0.04 2.10
N MET A 299 -16.13 -1.24 2.31
CA MET A 299 -16.78 -2.10 3.30
C MET A 299 -16.73 -1.50 4.72
N PHE A 300 -15.59 -0.98 5.12
CA PHE A 300 -15.34 -0.46 6.46
C PHE A 300 -15.34 1.06 6.56
N THR A 301 -15.43 1.80 5.45
CA THR A 301 -15.50 3.25 5.44
C THR A 301 -16.91 3.77 5.77
N THR A 302 -17.02 5.02 6.22
CA THR A 302 -18.30 5.71 6.46
C THR A 302 -18.98 6.07 5.16
N HIS A 303 -18.25 6.76 4.28
CA HIS A 303 -18.70 7.12 2.94
C HIS A 303 -18.46 5.99 1.95
N LYS A 304 -19.28 5.93 0.91
CA LYS A 304 -19.24 4.86 -0.10
C LYS A 304 -18.87 5.41 -1.45
N TRP A 305 -18.15 4.62 -2.25
CA TRP A 305 -17.75 5.01 -3.60
C TRP A 305 -18.93 5.39 -4.48
N ALA A 306 -20.09 4.76 -4.27
CA ALA A 306 -21.34 5.08 -4.97
C ALA A 306 -21.80 6.53 -4.74
N GLU A 307 -21.48 7.17 -3.60
CA GLU A 307 -21.81 8.58 -3.32
C GLU A 307 -21.10 9.55 -4.30
N PHE A 308 -19.98 9.12 -4.85
CA PHE A 308 -19.18 9.89 -5.82
C PHE A 308 -19.43 9.46 -7.28
N GLY A 309 -20.38 8.55 -7.50
CA GLY A 309 -20.74 8.04 -8.83
C GLY A 309 -19.83 6.90 -9.32
N TYR A 310 -19.09 6.25 -8.43
CA TYR A 310 -18.24 5.10 -8.72
C TYR A 310 -18.76 3.87 -8.01
N ASP A 311 -19.45 3.02 -8.75
CA ASP A 311 -19.81 1.67 -8.30
C ASP A 311 -19.71 0.70 -9.48
N GLU A 312 -19.51 -0.57 -9.18
CA GLU A 312 -19.30 -1.62 -10.19
C GLU A 312 -20.47 -1.82 -11.16
N ASN A 313 -21.67 -1.35 -10.78
CA ASN A 313 -22.88 -1.50 -11.60
C ASN A 313 -23.07 -0.34 -12.61
N ASN A 314 -22.47 0.83 -12.35
CA ASN A 314 -22.66 2.03 -13.14
C ASN A 314 -21.38 2.53 -13.80
N VAL A 315 -20.40 2.91 -12.97
CA VAL A 315 -19.11 3.45 -13.41
C VAL A 315 -18.00 2.82 -12.58
N TYR A 316 -17.12 2.11 -13.27
CA TYR A 316 -15.97 1.53 -12.59
C TYR A 316 -15.01 2.61 -12.10
N MET A 317 -14.41 2.38 -10.92
CA MET A 317 -13.42 3.25 -10.32
C MET A 317 -12.26 3.56 -11.27
N GLU A 318 -11.87 2.62 -12.12
CA GLU A 318 -10.83 2.78 -13.14
C GLU A 318 -11.13 3.91 -14.15
N GLN A 319 -12.38 4.37 -14.25
CA GLN A 319 -12.76 5.49 -15.11
C GLN A 319 -12.55 6.86 -14.45
N MET A 320 -12.28 6.90 -13.13
CA MET A 320 -12.08 8.13 -12.38
C MET A 320 -10.98 9.02 -12.98
N LEU A 321 -9.89 8.40 -13.41
CA LEU A 321 -8.70 9.10 -13.91
C LEU A 321 -8.47 8.88 -15.42
N ILE A 322 -9.54 8.66 -16.17
CA ILE A 322 -9.45 8.47 -17.62
C ILE A 322 -8.74 9.68 -18.27
N GLY A 323 -7.79 9.42 -19.15
CA GLY A 323 -7.04 10.46 -19.86
C GLY A 323 -5.77 10.93 -19.14
N VAL A 324 -5.55 10.55 -17.88
CA VAL A 324 -4.29 10.83 -17.18
C VAL A 324 -3.18 9.92 -17.72
N GLN A 325 -2.15 10.52 -18.30
CA GLN A 325 -1.03 9.81 -18.90
C GLN A 325 0.22 9.89 -18.02
N MET A 326 1.09 8.89 -18.11
CA MET A 326 2.38 8.93 -17.39
C MET A 326 3.22 10.16 -17.80
N THR A 327 3.08 10.61 -19.04
CA THR A 327 3.71 11.84 -19.55
C THR A 327 3.21 13.14 -18.92
N ASP A 328 2.14 13.09 -18.14
CA ASP A 328 1.64 14.25 -17.39
C ASP A 328 2.38 14.45 -16.05
N PHE A 329 3.26 13.52 -15.71
CA PHE A 329 4.05 13.52 -14.47
C PHE A 329 5.50 13.89 -14.72
N ASP A 330 6.14 14.32 -13.64
CA ASP A 330 7.59 14.47 -13.53
C ASP A 330 8.11 13.54 -12.43
N VAL A 331 9.33 13.01 -12.59
CA VAL A 331 10.02 12.22 -11.58
C VAL A 331 10.69 13.18 -10.60
N VAL A 332 10.35 13.09 -9.32
CA VAL A 332 10.99 13.84 -8.24
C VAL A 332 12.37 13.25 -7.97
N GLU A 333 13.36 14.11 -7.65
CA GLU A 333 14.68 13.65 -7.24
C GLU A 333 14.62 12.98 -5.86
N THR A 334 15.05 11.73 -5.78
CA THR A 334 14.99 10.90 -4.56
C THR A 334 16.34 10.30 -4.18
N GLY A 335 17.40 10.61 -4.92
CA GLY A 335 18.74 10.11 -4.69
C GLY A 335 19.17 9.01 -5.66
N PRO A 336 20.31 8.34 -5.38
CA PRO A 336 20.89 7.34 -6.28
C PRO A 336 20.07 6.06 -6.33
N GLN A 337 20.12 5.37 -7.46
CA GLN A 337 19.57 4.03 -7.58
C GLN A 337 20.44 3.02 -6.81
N ILE A 338 19.80 2.13 -6.08
CA ILE A 338 20.41 1.12 -5.24
C ILE A 338 20.07 -0.26 -5.83
N PRO A 339 21.08 -1.10 -6.13
CA PRO A 339 20.84 -2.46 -6.56
C PRO A 339 20.34 -3.34 -5.41
N LEU A 340 19.29 -4.13 -5.67
CA LEU A 340 18.74 -5.08 -4.70
C LEU A 340 19.71 -6.25 -4.51
N THR A 341 20.08 -6.54 -3.26
CA THR A 341 20.96 -7.67 -2.90
C THR A 341 20.24 -8.75 -2.10
N PHE A 342 19.04 -8.49 -1.62
CA PHE A 342 18.26 -9.35 -0.70
C PHE A 342 18.93 -9.57 0.67
N ASP A 343 19.85 -8.73 1.05
CA ASP A 343 20.56 -8.78 2.35
C ASP A 343 19.86 -7.83 3.33
N CYS A 344 18.65 -8.18 3.77
CA CYS A 344 17.90 -7.34 4.69
C CYS A 344 18.68 -7.07 5.97
N ASP A 345 18.95 -5.80 6.27
CA ASP A 345 19.62 -5.35 7.49
C ASP A 345 18.68 -4.55 8.39
N SER A 346 17.73 -5.24 9.00
CA SER A 346 16.82 -4.64 9.99
C SER A 346 17.50 -4.23 11.30
N ASN A 347 18.74 -4.70 11.56
CA ASN A 347 19.48 -4.48 12.81
C ASN A 347 20.89 -3.92 12.63
N GLY A 348 21.30 -3.54 11.44
CA GLY A 348 22.67 -3.08 11.14
C GLY A 348 23.71 -4.21 11.10
N ASN A 349 23.30 -5.45 10.91
CA ASN A 349 24.17 -6.60 10.73
C ASN A 349 24.15 -7.04 9.27
N THR A 350 25.29 -6.99 8.60
CA THR A 350 25.45 -7.52 7.24
C THR A 350 25.19 -9.02 7.20
N LEU A 351 24.11 -9.43 6.53
CA LEU A 351 23.83 -10.83 6.25
C LEU A 351 24.61 -11.27 4.99
N THR A 352 25.02 -12.52 4.92
CA THR A 352 25.80 -13.02 3.79
C THR A 352 24.91 -13.51 2.67
N PRO A 353 25.29 -13.37 1.38
CA PRO A 353 24.47 -13.61 0.19
C PRO A 353 23.91 -15.04 0.02
N ASN A 354 24.20 -15.97 0.92
CA ASN A 354 23.84 -17.38 0.78
C ASN A 354 22.58 -17.81 1.57
N ASP A 355 21.93 -16.89 2.27
CA ASP A 355 20.84 -17.25 3.19
C ASP A 355 19.44 -17.11 2.60
N PHE A 356 19.30 -16.68 1.32
CA PHE A 356 18.00 -16.34 0.77
C PHE A 356 17.70 -17.06 -0.55
N ILE A 357 16.75 -17.97 -0.51
CA ILE A 357 15.99 -18.38 -1.69
C ILE A 357 14.62 -17.73 -1.56
N PHE A 358 14.49 -16.48 -2.02
CA PHE A 358 13.18 -15.89 -2.28
C PHE A 358 12.69 -16.45 -3.62
N ILE A 359 11.70 -17.31 -3.58
CA ILE A 359 10.94 -17.72 -4.77
C ILE A 359 9.80 -16.70 -4.87
N ASP A 360 9.94 -15.74 -5.78
CA ASP A 360 8.83 -14.85 -6.16
C ASP A 360 7.72 -15.74 -6.76
N PRO A 361 6.54 -15.82 -6.15
CA PRO A 361 5.45 -16.64 -6.69
C PRO A 361 4.90 -16.09 -8.02
N PHE A 362 5.36 -14.94 -8.50
CA PHE A 362 4.92 -14.31 -9.75
C PHE A 362 5.85 -14.55 -10.96
N ASP A 363 6.84 -15.44 -10.85
CA ASP A 363 7.63 -15.90 -12.00
C ASP A 363 6.92 -17.04 -12.77
N TYR A 364 5.66 -16.80 -13.23
CA TYR A 364 4.96 -17.66 -14.20
C TYR A 364 4.59 -16.89 -15.46
#